data_61c3eaf2b8d41349919d7b2927f5c2bb
#
_entry.id   61c3eaf2b8d41349919d7b2927f5c2bb
#
_cell.length_a   1.000
_cell.length_b   1.000
_cell.length_c   1.000
_cell.angle_alpha   90.00
_cell.angle_beta   90.00
_cell.angle_gamma   90.00
#
_symmetry.space_group_name_H-M   'P 1'
#
loop_
_entity.id
_entity.type
_entity.pdbx_description
1 polymer ?
#
loop_
_entity_poly.entity_id
_entity_poly.type
_entity_poly.pdbx_seq_one_letter_code
_entity_poly.pdbx_strand_id
1 'polypeptide(L)'
;MRASTDRATRWLSRHSVRVLRVSLGLVFLGFGLLKFFPGASPAQGLVERTIGTLTLGLVPPTAALLLTAVMECAIGLSLVTGVWLRAGLVVMAGALVGILSPVVLFFDELIAGGVTLTAQYVLKDIVLVAGGLVVAAHALGARTVVPGTDDAAAVLLRPATPARR
;
A
#
# COMPACT_ATOMS: atom_id res chain seq x y z
N MET A 1 28.61 -20.70 5.44
CA MET A 1 27.90 -19.41 5.37
C MET A 1 27.19 -19.15 4.04
N ARG A 2 27.79 -19.38 2.86
CA ARG A 2 27.15 -19.12 1.54
C ARG A 2 25.84 -19.87 1.32
N ALA A 3 25.76 -21.18 1.63
CA ALA A 3 24.54 -21.98 1.43
C ALA A 3 23.33 -21.51 2.26
N SER A 4 23.55 -20.95 3.45
CA SER A 4 22.48 -20.39 4.30
C SER A 4 21.95 -19.08 3.71
N THR A 5 22.85 -18.24 3.20
CA THR A 5 22.50 -16.97 2.54
C THR A 5 21.66 -17.22 1.28
N ASP A 6 22.06 -18.20 0.45
CA ASP A 6 21.35 -18.56 -0.77
C ASP A 6 19.93 -19.10 -0.50
N ARG A 7 19.76 -19.83 0.60
CA ARG A 7 18.44 -20.33 1.01
C ARG A 7 17.52 -19.18 1.46
N ALA A 8 18.06 -18.26 2.27
CA ALA A 8 17.32 -17.08 2.73
C ALA A 8 16.93 -16.17 1.56
N THR A 9 17.84 -15.92 0.63
CA THR A 9 17.56 -15.11 -0.58
C THR A 9 16.45 -15.72 -1.41
N ARG A 10 16.50 -17.02 -1.67
CA ARG A 10 15.42 -17.73 -2.41
C ARG A 10 14.09 -17.70 -1.68
N TRP A 11 14.08 -17.80 -0.36
CA TRP A 11 12.86 -17.70 0.42
C TRP A 11 12.27 -16.29 0.36
N LEU A 12 13.10 -15.26 0.57
CA LEU A 12 12.70 -13.87 0.49
C LEU A 12 12.15 -13.50 -0.89
N SER A 13 12.83 -13.89 -1.96
CA SER A 13 12.37 -13.61 -3.34
C SER A 13 11.01 -14.22 -3.66
N ARG A 14 10.67 -15.35 -3.02
CA ARG A 14 9.38 -16.04 -3.23
C ARG A 14 8.24 -15.51 -2.36
N HIS A 15 8.55 -15.02 -1.16
CA HIS A 15 7.52 -14.75 -0.14
C HIS A 15 7.36 -13.27 0.23
N SER A 16 8.37 -12.42 -0.02
CA SER A 16 8.37 -11.02 0.44
C SER A 16 7.14 -10.24 -0.04
N VAL A 17 6.78 -10.36 -1.32
CA VAL A 17 5.61 -9.65 -1.86
C VAL A 17 4.30 -10.18 -1.26
N ARG A 18 4.21 -11.50 -1.00
CA ARG A 18 3.03 -12.08 -0.34
C ARG A 18 2.91 -11.58 1.10
N VAL A 19 4.01 -11.57 1.84
CA VAL A 19 4.06 -11.05 3.22
C VAL A 19 3.67 -9.58 3.22
N LEU A 20 4.26 -8.77 2.34
CA LEU A 20 3.92 -7.35 2.19
C LEU A 20 2.43 -7.14 1.91
N ARG A 21 1.85 -7.90 0.98
CA ARG A 21 0.44 -7.83 0.63
C ARG A 21 -0.47 -8.12 1.83
N VAL A 22 -0.18 -9.22 2.55
CA VAL A 22 -0.96 -9.59 3.74
C VAL A 22 -0.81 -8.56 4.85
N SER A 23 0.40 -8.05 5.09
CA SER A 23 0.64 -7.00 6.09
C SER A 23 -0.13 -5.71 5.77
N LEU A 24 -0.10 -5.26 4.51
CA LEU A 24 -0.93 -4.12 4.07
C LEU A 24 -2.41 -4.40 4.31
N GLY A 25 -2.88 -5.59 3.95
CA GLY A 25 -4.27 -5.99 4.16
C GLY A 25 -4.68 -5.97 5.62
N LEU A 26 -3.83 -6.44 6.52
CA LEU A 26 -4.08 -6.41 7.97
C LEU A 26 -4.11 -4.98 8.51
N VAL A 27 -3.27 -4.08 7.99
CA VAL A 27 -3.29 -2.66 8.36
C VAL A 27 -4.61 -2.03 7.95
N PHE A 28 -5.03 -2.17 6.69
CA PHE A 28 -6.31 -1.64 6.22
C PHE A 28 -7.50 -2.23 6.99
N LEU A 29 -7.50 -3.54 7.22
CA LEU A 29 -8.55 -4.22 7.96
C LEU A 29 -8.62 -3.72 9.41
N GLY A 30 -7.47 -3.60 10.09
CA GLY A 30 -7.40 -3.13 11.47
C GLY A 30 -7.92 -1.69 11.62
N PHE A 31 -7.44 -0.77 10.77
CA PHE A 31 -7.90 0.62 10.80
C PHE A 31 -9.37 0.77 10.36
N GLY A 32 -9.83 -0.03 9.40
CA GLY A 32 -11.22 -0.06 8.99
C GLY A 32 -12.14 -0.54 10.13
N LEU A 33 -11.79 -1.63 10.80
CA LEU A 33 -12.56 -2.17 11.92
C LEU A 33 -12.68 -1.18 13.09
N LEU A 34 -11.61 -0.45 13.41
CA LEU A 34 -11.65 0.56 14.48
C LEU A 34 -12.66 1.68 14.21
N LYS A 35 -12.95 2.00 12.95
CA LYS A 35 -13.89 3.05 12.58
C LYS A 35 -15.36 2.68 12.81
N PHE A 36 -15.68 1.40 13.01
CA PHE A 36 -17.04 1.00 13.41
C PHE A 36 -17.34 1.30 14.88
N PHE A 37 -16.32 1.58 15.69
CA PHE A 37 -16.47 1.89 17.11
C PHE A 37 -16.25 3.38 17.33
N PRO A 38 -17.26 4.16 17.75
CA PRO A 38 -17.11 5.59 17.99
C PRO A 38 -15.98 5.89 18.98
N GLY A 39 -15.10 6.81 18.61
CA GLY A 39 -13.95 7.21 19.42
C GLY A 39 -12.77 6.27 19.44
N ALA A 40 -12.87 5.07 18.85
CA ALA A 40 -11.74 4.11 18.81
C ALA A 40 -10.71 4.43 17.73
N SER A 41 -11.11 5.09 16.65
CA SER A 41 -10.19 5.45 15.56
C SER A 41 -9.49 6.79 15.86
N PRO A 42 -8.14 6.82 15.93
CA PRO A 42 -7.41 8.07 16.08
C PRO A 42 -7.53 9.00 14.86
N ALA A 43 -7.94 8.46 13.70
CA ALA A 43 -8.14 9.22 12.47
C ALA A 43 -9.58 9.71 12.29
N GLN A 44 -10.51 9.47 13.23
CA GLN A 44 -11.93 9.78 13.06
C GLN A 44 -12.16 11.24 12.67
N GLY A 45 -11.70 12.19 13.47
CA GLY A 45 -11.90 13.61 13.21
C GLY A 45 -11.28 14.08 11.89
N LEU A 46 -10.13 13.50 11.51
CA LEU A 46 -9.49 13.79 10.24
C LEU A 46 -10.32 13.30 9.06
N VAL A 47 -10.86 12.08 9.12
CA VAL A 47 -11.73 11.49 8.07
C VAL A 47 -12.99 12.34 7.90
N GLU A 48 -13.69 12.64 8.99
CA GLU A 48 -14.92 13.42 8.98
C GLU A 48 -14.69 14.80 8.35
N ARG A 49 -13.64 15.49 8.77
CA ARG A 49 -13.28 16.80 8.26
C ARG A 49 -12.85 16.75 6.79
N THR A 50 -12.01 15.79 6.42
CA THR A 50 -11.51 15.64 5.05
C THR A 50 -12.64 15.38 4.07
N ILE A 51 -13.50 14.42 4.37
CA ILE A 51 -14.65 14.10 3.50
C ILE A 51 -15.64 15.25 3.47
N GLY A 52 -15.89 15.91 4.62
CA GLY A 52 -16.72 17.11 4.68
C GLY A 52 -16.20 18.22 3.76
N THR A 53 -14.90 18.48 3.77
CA THR A 53 -14.27 19.48 2.86
C THR A 53 -14.36 19.05 1.41
N LEU A 54 -14.01 17.81 1.06
CA LEU A 54 -14.02 17.31 -0.32
C LEU A 54 -15.42 17.21 -0.92
N THR A 55 -16.44 17.02 -0.08
CA THR A 55 -17.84 16.90 -0.51
C THR A 55 -18.66 18.16 -0.27
N LEU A 56 -18.02 19.27 0.13
CA LEU A 56 -18.70 20.53 0.48
C LEU A 56 -19.83 20.34 1.52
N GLY A 57 -19.63 19.44 2.46
CA GLY A 57 -20.60 19.12 3.51
C GLY A 57 -21.77 18.22 3.09
N LEU A 58 -21.78 17.72 1.85
CA LEU A 58 -22.88 16.87 1.36
C LEU A 58 -22.93 15.51 2.07
N VAL A 59 -21.78 14.99 2.52
CA VAL A 59 -21.71 13.71 3.25
C VAL A 59 -21.67 13.98 4.75
N PRO A 60 -22.65 13.48 5.52
CA PRO A 60 -22.63 13.61 6.98
C PRO A 60 -21.42 12.93 7.61
N PRO A 61 -20.87 13.43 8.72
CA PRO A 61 -19.67 12.88 9.37
C PRO A 61 -19.75 11.38 9.65
N THR A 62 -20.87 10.91 10.19
CA THR A 62 -21.10 9.48 10.49
C THR A 62 -21.09 8.62 9.22
N ALA A 63 -21.70 9.12 8.14
CA ALA A 63 -21.68 8.41 6.86
C ALA A 63 -20.27 8.37 6.25
N ALA A 64 -19.52 9.46 6.36
CA ALA A 64 -18.13 9.53 5.92
C ALA A 64 -17.26 8.47 6.63
N LEU A 65 -17.40 8.39 7.95
CA LEU A 65 -16.67 7.43 8.76
C LEU A 65 -17.03 5.97 8.39
N LEU A 66 -18.33 5.69 8.28
CA LEU A 66 -18.82 4.34 7.95
C LEU A 66 -18.42 3.90 6.53
N LEU A 67 -18.55 4.78 5.55
CA LEU A 67 -18.11 4.50 4.18
C LEU A 67 -16.62 4.19 4.12
N THR A 68 -15.80 4.97 4.83
CA THR A 68 -14.36 4.73 4.91
C THR A 68 -14.07 3.41 5.61
N ALA A 69 -14.78 3.07 6.70
CA ALA A 69 -14.64 1.82 7.41
C ALA A 69 -14.91 0.61 6.49
N VAL A 70 -16.04 0.62 5.79
CA VAL A 70 -16.43 -0.45 4.85
C VAL A 70 -15.41 -0.58 3.71
N MET A 71 -14.98 0.55 3.14
CA MET A 71 -14.00 0.57 2.05
C MET A 71 -12.65 0.00 2.51
N GLU A 72 -12.14 0.42 3.66
CA GLU A 72 -10.88 -0.10 4.21
C GLU A 72 -10.97 -1.59 4.55
N CYS A 73 -12.08 -2.05 5.11
CA CYS A 73 -12.29 -3.47 5.36
C CYS A 73 -12.34 -4.29 4.07
N ALA A 74 -13.00 -3.80 3.03
CA ALA A 74 -13.06 -4.45 1.73
C ALA A 74 -11.67 -4.55 1.08
N ILE A 75 -10.88 -3.46 1.13
CA ILE A 75 -9.48 -3.44 0.68
C ILE A 75 -8.68 -4.47 1.48
N GLY A 76 -8.77 -4.43 2.81
CA GLY A 76 -8.03 -5.32 3.70
C GLY A 76 -8.33 -6.79 3.44
N LEU A 77 -9.60 -7.16 3.33
CA LEU A 77 -10.02 -8.52 2.99
C LEU A 77 -9.51 -8.96 1.62
N SER A 78 -9.62 -8.10 0.60
CA SER A 78 -9.11 -8.39 -0.73
C SER A 78 -7.60 -8.65 -0.73
N LEU A 79 -6.83 -7.82 -0.01
CA LEU A 79 -5.38 -7.97 0.10
C LEU A 79 -4.99 -9.23 0.90
N VAL A 80 -5.66 -9.54 2.00
CA VAL A 80 -5.35 -10.72 2.82
C VAL A 80 -5.67 -12.00 2.04
N THR A 81 -6.88 -12.12 1.51
CA THR A 81 -7.34 -13.32 0.83
C THR A 81 -6.80 -13.48 -0.58
N GLY A 82 -6.51 -12.37 -1.26
CA GLY A 82 -6.16 -12.32 -2.68
C GLY A 82 -7.36 -12.41 -3.62
N VAL A 83 -8.57 -12.49 -3.07
CA VAL A 83 -9.81 -12.49 -3.86
C VAL A 83 -10.05 -11.08 -4.42
N TRP A 84 -10.34 -11.00 -5.72
CA TRP A 84 -10.52 -9.73 -6.44
C TRP A 84 -9.36 -8.73 -6.25
N LEU A 85 -8.13 -9.24 -6.13
CA LEU A 85 -6.95 -8.45 -5.78
C LEU A 85 -6.78 -7.19 -6.64
N ARG A 86 -7.00 -7.28 -7.95
CA ARG A 86 -6.87 -6.13 -8.85
C ARG A 86 -7.90 -5.04 -8.54
N ALA A 87 -9.14 -5.41 -8.27
CA ALA A 87 -10.19 -4.48 -7.88
C ALA A 87 -9.87 -3.84 -6.52
N GLY A 88 -9.45 -4.66 -5.53
CA GLY A 88 -9.00 -4.17 -4.23
C GLY A 88 -7.85 -3.17 -4.33
N LEU A 89 -6.88 -3.40 -5.22
CA LEU A 89 -5.77 -2.49 -5.45
C LEU A 89 -6.21 -1.17 -6.10
N VAL A 90 -7.17 -1.20 -7.01
CA VAL A 90 -7.75 0.03 -7.61
C VAL A 90 -8.47 0.85 -6.55
N VAL A 91 -9.31 0.20 -5.74
CA VAL A 91 -10.02 0.87 -4.63
C VAL A 91 -9.01 1.43 -3.61
N MET A 92 -7.97 0.66 -3.29
CA MET A 92 -6.89 1.12 -2.40
C MET A 92 -6.18 2.35 -2.95
N ALA A 93 -5.88 2.40 -4.25
CA ALA A 93 -5.24 3.57 -4.86
C ALA A 93 -6.12 4.83 -4.71
N GLY A 94 -7.43 4.71 -4.95
CA GLY A 94 -8.38 5.80 -4.70
C GLY A 94 -8.46 6.21 -3.24
N ALA A 95 -8.51 5.23 -2.32
CA ALA A 95 -8.51 5.47 -0.88
C ALA A 95 -7.25 6.21 -0.42
N LEU A 96 -6.07 5.83 -0.92
CA LEU A 96 -4.80 6.47 -0.58
C LEU A 96 -4.75 7.94 -1.03
N VAL A 97 -5.37 8.30 -2.14
CA VAL A 97 -5.53 9.72 -2.54
C VAL A 97 -6.33 10.48 -1.48
N GLY A 98 -7.45 9.91 -1.03
CA GLY A 98 -8.24 10.49 0.07
C GLY A 98 -7.48 10.59 1.39
N ILE A 99 -6.75 9.52 1.75
CA ILE A 99 -5.95 9.45 2.99
C ILE A 99 -4.80 10.47 3.00
N LEU A 100 -4.20 10.75 1.84
CA LEU A 100 -3.11 11.72 1.70
C LEU A 100 -3.60 13.16 1.47
N SER A 101 -4.86 13.36 1.08
CA SER A 101 -5.41 14.69 0.80
C SER A 101 -5.28 15.69 1.98
N PRO A 102 -5.34 15.29 3.27
CA PRO A 102 -5.10 16.19 4.39
C PRO A 102 -3.74 16.89 4.36
N VAL A 103 -2.72 16.26 3.78
CA VAL A 103 -1.39 16.90 3.62
C VAL A 103 -1.49 18.18 2.79
N VAL A 104 -2.39 18.20 1.81
CA VAL A 104 -2.60 19.39 0.97
C VAL A 104 -3.65 20.32 1.57
N LEU A 105 -4.75 19.75 2.10
CA LEU A 105 -5.89 20.53 2.57
C LEU A 105 -5.63 21.23 3.91
N PHE A 106 -4.82 20.62 4.79
CA PHE A 106 -4.61 21.07 6.17
C PHE A 106 -3.12 21.15 6.54
N PHE A 107 -2.27 21.45 5.57
CA PHE A 107 -0.82 21.44 5.74
C PHE A 107 -0.35 22.25 6.94
N ASP A 108 -0.81 23.52 7.04
CA ASP A 108 -0.40 24.43 8.10
C ASP A 108 -0.77 23.91 9.51
N GLU A 109 -1.91 23.24 9.63
CA GLU A 109 -2.34 22.66 10.91
C GLU A 109 -1.56 21.41 11.29
N LEU A 110 -1.17 20.62 10.27
CA LEU A 110 -0.40 19.39 10.49
C LEU A 110 1.01 19.69 11.03
N ILE A 111 1.58 20.85 10.68
CA ILE A 111 2.95 21.23 11.06
C ILE A 111 3.00 22.39 12.08
N ALA A 112 1.86 22.93 12.53
CA ALA A 112 1.80 24.04 13.48
C ALA A 112 2.50 23.67 14.80
N GLY A 113 3.62 24.36 15.09
CA GLY A 113 4.41 24.10 16.29
C GLY A 113 5.24 22.82 16.30
N GLY A 114 5.36 22.14 15.15
CA GLY A 114 6.09 20.87 14.94
C GLY A 114 5.21 19.81 14.27
N VAL A 115 5.76 18.61 14.08
CA VAL A 115 5.02 17.48 13.47
C VAL A 115 4.01 16.95 14.47
N THR A 116 2.73 17.21 14.24
CA THR A 116 1.63 16.74 15.11
C THR A 116 1.47 15.21 15.04
N LEU A 117 0.80 14.59 16.03
CA LEU A 117 0.47 13.17 15.97
C LEU A 117 -0.34 12.84 14.71
N THR A 118 -1.26 13.71 14.33
CA THR A 118 -2.06 13.56 13.11
C THR A 118 -1.17 13.55 11.86
N ALA A 119 -0.19 14.46 11.78
CA ALA A 119 0.78 14.48 10.69
C ALA A 119 1.61 13.19 10.62
N GLN A 120 2.04 12.65 11.77
CA GLN A 120 2.77 11.37 11.82
C GLN A 120 1.91 10.21 11.29
N TYR A 121 0.59 10.20 11.59
CA TYR A 121 -0.32 9.20 11.03
C TYR A 121 -0.40 9.28 9.51
N VAL A 122 -0.48 10.48 8.95
CA VAL A 122 -0.55 10.66 7.49
C VAL A 122 0.79 10.34 6.83
N LEU A 123 1.90 10.76 7.42
CA LEU A 123 3.24 10.50 6.88
C LEU A 123 3.57 9.00 6.79
N LYS A 124 3.16 8.20 7.79
CA LYS A 124 3.35 6.74 7.71
C LYS A 124 2.63 6.10 6.52
N ASP A 125 1.55 6.72 6.04
CA ASP A 125 0.75 6.19 4.93
C ASP A 125 1.50 6.25 3.59
N ILE A 126 2.59 7.04 3.49
CA ILE A 126 3.53 7.00 2.36
C ILE A 126 4.12 5.59 2.20
N VAL A 127 4.38 4.89 3.31
CA VAL A 127 4.86 3.50 3.28
C VAL A 127 3.78 2.56 2.74
N LEU A 128 2.50 2.82 3.03
CA LEU A 128 1.38 2.06 2.45
C LEU A 128 1.29 2.27 0.94
N VAL A 129 1.51 3.50 0.45
CA VAL A 129 1.59 3.79 -0.99
C VAL A 129 2.71 2.98 -1.63
N ALA A 130 3.93 3.07 -1.10
CA ALA A 130 5.09 2.36 -1.64
C ALA A 130 4.87 0.84 -1.66
N GLY A 131 4.36 0.28 -0.54
CA GLY A 131 4.02 -1.13 -0.45
C GLY A 131 2.92 -1.55 -1.43
N GLY A 132 1.90 -0.71 -1.58
CA GLY A 132 0.81 -0.90 -2.54
C GLY A 132 1.30 -0.95 -3.99
N LEU A 133 2.23 -0.06 -4.36
CA LEU A 133 2.85 -0.05 -5.69
C LEU A 133 3.61 -1.35 -5.99
N VAL A 134 4.36 -1.88 -5.02
CA VAL A 134 5.07 -3.16 -5.16
C VAL A 134 4.08 -4.31 -5.36
N VAL A 135 3.02 -4.36 -4.56
CA VAL A 135 1.98 -5.40 -4.69
C VAL A 135 1.24 -5.27 -6.01
N ALA A 136 0.93 -4.05 -6.46
CA ALA A 136 0.27 -3.78 -7.73
C ALA A 136 1.15 -4.21 -8.91
N ALA A 137 2.43 -3.84 -8.92
CA ALA A 137 3.38 -4.27 -9.94
C ALA A 137 3.43 -5.80 -10.06
N HIS A 138 3.50 -6.50 -8.91
CA HIS A 138 3.50 -7.96 -8.90
C HIS A 138 2.18 -8.56 -9.40
N ALA A 139 1.03 -7.98 -9.04
CA ALA A 139 -0.29 -8.42 -9.52
C ALA A 139 -0.49 -8.18 -11.03
N LEU A 140 0.25 -7.23 -11.61
CA LEU A 140 0.30 -6.96 -13.05
C LEU A 140 1.31 -7.82 -13.80
N GLY A 141 2.06 -8.68 -13.10
CA GLY A 141 2.96 -9.65 -13.72
C GLY A 141 4.46 -9.37 -13.53
N ALA A 142 4.84 -8.29 -12.83
CA ALA A 142 6.24 -8.05 -12.50
C ALA A 142 6.80 -9.19 -11.63
N ARG A 143 8.05 -9.57 -11.89
CA ARG A 143 8.75 -10.63 -11.16
C ARG A 143 9.99 -10.07 -10.50
N THR A 144 10.24 -10.50 -9.26
CA THR A 144 11.52 -10.25 -8.61
C THR A 144 12.54 -11.23 -9.20
N VAL A 145 13.51 -10.73 -9.95
CA VAL A 145 14.58 -11.54 -10.54
C VAL A 145 15.79 -11.49 -9.62
N VAL A 146 16.36 -12.64 -9.32
CA VAL A 146 17.66 -12.73 -8.63
C VAL A 146 18.74 -12.65 -9.70
N PRO A 147 19.55 -11.58 -9.76
CA PRO A 147 20.63 -11.48 -10.73
C PRO A 147 21.61 -12.67 -10.58
N GLY A 148 21.94 -13.34 -11.66
CA GLY A 148 23.01 -14.34 -11.67
C GLY A 148 22.66 -15.75 -12.15
N THR A 149 21.39 -16.08 -12.35
CA THR A 149 21.03 -17.42 -12.89
C THR A 149 20.62 -17.41 -14.37
N ASP A 150 19.98 -16.33 -14.82
CA ASP A 150 19.46 -16.25 -16.19
C ASP A 150 20.35 -15.42 -17.12
N ASP A 151 21.05 -14.39 -16.59
CA ASP A 151 21.95 -13.57 -17.39
C ASP A 151 23.21 -14.34 -17.83
N ALA A 152 23.71 -15.25 -17.01
CA ALA A 152 24.84 -16.10 -17.37
C ALA A 152 24.47 -17.09 -18.50
N ALA A 153 23.25 -17.63 -18.47
CA ALA A 153 22.76 -18.50 -19.53
C ALA A 153 22.47 -17.72 -20.82
N ALA A 154 21.92 -16.52 -20.73
CA ALA A 154 21.65 -15.66 -21.88
C ALA A 154 22.93 -15.15 -22.56
N VAL A 155 24.00 -14.88 -21.79
CA VAL A 155 25.32 -14.50 -22.34
C VAL A 155 26.01 -15.68 -23.05
N LEU A 156 25.86 -16.89 -22.50
CA LEU A 156 26.44 -18.10 -23.10
C LEU A 156 25.69 -18.55 -24.38
N LEU A 157 24.43 -18.18 -24.53
CA LEU A 157 23.59 -18.53 -25.68
C LEU A 157 23.58 -17.46 -26.78
N ARG A 158 24.28 -16.33 -26.61
CA ARG A 158 24.44 -15.34 -27.69
C ARG A 158 25.33 -15.95 -28.78
N PRO A 159 24.81 -16.17 -30.01
CA PRO A 159 25.64 -16.60 -31.10
C PRO A 159 26.73 -15.55 -31.36
N ALA A 160 27.98 -16.02 -31.48
CA ALA A 160 29.10 -15.16 -31.81
C ALA A 160 28.77 -14.38 -33.10
N THR A 161 28.68 -13.06 -33.00
CA THR A 161 28.49 -12.20 -34.20
C THR A 161 29.68 -12.42 -35.12
N PRO A 162 29.48 -12.85 -36.35
CA PRO A 162 30.61 -13.08 -37.29
C PRO A 162 31.31 -11.71 -37.55
N ALA A 163 32.63 -11.67 -37.34
CA ALA A 163 33.43 -10.51 -37.61
C ALA A 163 33.28 -10.15 -39.09
N ARG A 164 32.75 -8.96 -39.41
CA ARG A 164 32.76 -8.41 -40.76
C ARG A 164 34.23 -8.13 -41.14
N ARG A 165 34.71 -8.85 -42.15
CA ARG A 165 35.93 -8.46 -42.89
C ARG A 165 35.56 -7.47 -43.95
#